data_da5acae7f3a75a387efc321d4c17ceab
#
_entry.id   da5acae7f3a75a387efc321d4c17ceab
#
_cell.length_a   1.000
_cell.length_b   1.000
_cell.length_c   1.000
_cell.angle_alpha   90.00
_cell.angle_beta   90.00
_cell.angle_gamma   90.00
#
_symmetry.space_group_name_H-M   'P 1'
#
loop_
_entity.id
_entity.type
_entity.pdbx_description
1 polymer ?
#
loop_
_entity_poly.entity_id
_entity_poly.type
_entity_poly.pdbx_seq_one_letter_code
_entity_poly.pdbx_strand_id
1 'polypeptide(L)'
;VYKRQEEIVNYFPSDWDIKDKQSIPASKPIPFAMRYELAPAPWNEQRTLLKVDILAKDRKSEELPASNLVFLIDTSGSMISDERLPLIQSSLKLLVKELREQDNIAIVTYAGDSRIALPSISGSHKAEINAAIDSLDAEGSTNGGAGLEMAYQQAAKGFIKGGINRILLATDGDFNVGIDDPKSIESMVKKQRESGVTLSTLGVGDSNYNEAMMVRIADVGNGNYSYIDTLSEAQKVLNSEMRQTLITVAKDVKAQIEFNPAWVTESVSYTHLTLPTKA
;
A
#
# COMPACT_ATOMS: atom_id res chain seq x y z
N VAL A 1 -14.92 7.30 -8.23
CA VAL A 1 -13.64 6.62 -7.92
C VAL A 1 -13.44 5.54 -8.96
N TYR A 2 -12.43 5.68 -9.82
CA TYR A 2 -12.09 4.64 -10.79
C TYR A 2 -11.18 3.63 -10.10
N LYS A 3 -11.74 2.52 -9.62
CA LYS A 3 -10.92 1.38 -9.17
C LYS A 3 -10.17 0.83 -10.38
N ARG A 4 -8.87 0.58 -10.23
CA ARG A 4 -8.07 -0.07 -11.27
C ARG A 4 -8.58 -1.48 -11.53
N GLN A 5 -8.41 -1.98 -12.73
CA GLN A 5 -8.86 -3.34 -13.09
C GLN A 5 -8.21 -4.40 -12.20
N GLU A 6 -6.92 -4.26 -11.89
CA GLU A 6 -6.20 -5.14 -10.98
C GLU A 6 -6.77 -5.12 -9.56
N GLU A 7 -7.22 -3.97 -9.07
CA GLU A 7 -7.88 -3.87 -7.76
C GLU A 7 -9.22 -4.58 -7.75
N ILE A 8 -10.01 -4.43 -8.83
CA ILE A 8 -11.29 -5.15 -8.97
C ILE A 8 -11.06 -6.66 -9.04
N VAL A 9 -10.07 -7.09 -9.83
CA VAL A 9 -9.74 -8.53 -9.96
C VAL A 9 -9.28 -9.11 -8.63
N ASN A 10 -8.45 -8.38 -7.88
CA ASN A 10 -7.93 -8.82 -6.58
C ASN A 10 -8.94 -8.64 -5.43
N TYR A 11 -9.97 -7.81 -5.60
CA TYR A 11 -11.03 -7.65 -4.60
C TYR A 11 -11.83 -8.93 -4.38
N PHE A 12 -11.98 -9.74 -5.41
CA PHE A 12 -12.60 -11.06 -5.33
C PHE A 12 -11.49 -12.10 -5.11
N PRO A 13 -11.25 -12.56 -3.87
CA PRO A 13 -10.23 -13.54 -3.60
C PRO A 13 -10.54 -14.82 -4.41
N SER A 14 -9.52 -15.37 -5.03
CA SER A 14 -9.63 -16.68 -5.64
C SER A 14 -10.01 -17.71 -4.57
N ASP A 15 -10.89 -18.65 -4.90
CA ASP A 15 -11.28 -19.78 -4.03
C ASP A 15 -10.11 -20.77 -3.83
N TRP A 16 -8.98 -20.22 -3.35
CA TRP A 16 -7.88 -21.04 -2.87
C TRP A 16 -8.27 -21.61 -1.52
N ASP A 17 -8.50 -22.90 -1.46
CA ASP A 17 -8.77 -23.59 -0.21
C ASP A 17 -7.57 -23.42 0.74
N ILE A 18 -7.83 -23.37 2.05
CA ILE A 18 -6.78 -23.32 3.09
C ILE A 18 -5.77 -24.45 2.90
N LYS A 19 -6.23 -25.61 2.37
CA LYS A 19 -5.38 -26.75 2.00
C LYS A 19 -4.40 -26.43 0.87
N ASP A 20 -4.79 -25.63 -0.12
CA ASP A 20 -3.92 -25.23 -1.22
C ASP A 20 -2.82 -24.28 -0.76
N LYS A 21 -3.13 -23.40 0.19
CA LYS A 21 -2.15 -22.51 0.85
C LYS A 21 -1.10 -23.30 1.64
N GLN A 22 -1.49 -24.40 2.26
CA GLN A 22 -0.59 -25.29 3.01
C GLN A 22 0.20 -26.25 2.10
N SER A 23 -0.25 -26.47 0.86
CA SER A 23 0.38 -27.39 -0.08
C SER A 23 1.64 -26.86 -0.76
N ILE A 24 1.98 -25.58 -0.57
CA ILE A 24 3.26 -25.05 -1.05
C ILE A 24 4.38 -25.61 -0.15
N PRO A 25 5.15 -26.62 -0.59
CA PRO A 25 6.13 -27.28 0.28
C PRO A 25 7.18 -26.28 0.74
N ALA A 26 7.53 -26.33 2.03
CA ALA A 26 8.59 -25.50 2.58
C ALA A 26 9.96 -25.73 1.90
N SER A 27 10.13 -26.90 1.26
CA SER A 27 11.36 -27.33 0.58
C SER A 27 11.48 -26.86 -0.87
N LYS A 28 10.42 -26.28 -1.47
CA LYS A 28 10.54 -25.76 -2.84
C LYS A 28 11.22 -24.40 -2.86
N PRO A 29 12.15 -24.18 -3.81
CA PRO A 29 12.84 -22.89 -3.94
C PRO A 29 11.91 -21.74 -4.40
N ILE A 30 10.71 -22.08 -4.89
CA ILE A 30 9.71 -21.13 -5.38
C ILE A 30 8.70 -20.86 -4.27
N PRO A 31 8.61 -19.61 -3.74
CA PRO A 31 7.75 -19.28 -2.60
C PRO A 31 6.30 -18.99 -2.98
N PHE A 32 5.84 -19.42 -4.15
CA PHE A 32 4.47 -19.22 -4.62
C PHE A 32 3.95 -20.42 -5.41
N ALA A 33 2.63 -20.55 -5.47
CA ALA A 33 1.90 -21.44 -6.34
C ALA A 33 1.17 -20.66 -7.43
N MET A 34 0.94 -21.30 -8.57
CA MET A 34 0.20 -20.70 -9.69
C MET A 34 -0.93 -21.65 -10.10
N ARG A 35 -2.10 -21.07 -10.37
CA ARG A 35 -3.26 -21.75 -10.92
C ARG A 35 -3.78 -20.95 -12.11
N TYR A 36 -4.38 -21.63 -13.07
CA TYR A 36 -5.08 -20.99 -14.17
C TYR A 36 -6.48 -21.58 -14.34
N GLU A 37 -7.39 -20.75 -14.82
CA GLU A 37 -8.76 -21.13 -15.15
C GLU A 37 -9.11 -20.57 -16.54
N LEU A 38 -9.89 -21.33 -17.29
CA LEU A 38 -10.40 -20.93 -18.60
C LEU A 38 -11.92 -20.92 -18.53
N ALA A 39 -12.53 -19.86 -19.04
CA ALA A 39 -13.98 -19.73 -19.14
C ALA A 39 -14.37 -19.01 -20.44
N PRO A 40 -15.54 -19.31 -21.04
CA PRO A 40 -16.09 -18.51 -22.13
C PRO A 40 -16.31 -17.06 -21.66
N ALA A 41 -16.03 -16.08 -22.51
CA ALA A 41 -16.30 -14.69 -22.21
C ALA A 41 -17.83 -14.44 -22.23
N PRO A 42 -18.45 -13.90 -21.16
CA PRO A 42 -19.90 -13.71 -21.10
C PRO A 42 -20.46 -12.78 -22.17
N TRP A 43 -19.65 -11.92 -22.72
CA TRP A 43 -20.02 -10.93 -23.74
C TRP A 43 -19.67 -11.35 -25.18
N ASN A 44 -18.94 -12.46 -25.36
CA ASN A 44 -18.56 -12.95 -26.70
C ASN A 44 -18.19 -14.42 -26.64
N GLU A 45 -19.06 -15.27 -27.16
CA GLU A 45 -18.89 -16.74 -27.16
C GLU A 45 -17.68 -17.22 -27.96
N GLN A 46 -17.15 -16.40 -28.87
CA GLN A 46 -15.95 -16.73 -29.65
C GLN A 46 -14.65 -16.43 -28.89
N ARG A 47 -14.73 -15.87 -27.67
CA ARG A 47 -13.58 -15.50 -26.85
C ARG A 47 -13.55 -16.32 -25.57
N THR A 48 -12.34 -16.66 -25.15
CA THR A 48 -12.09 -17.34 -23.90
C THR A 48 -11.32 -16.41 -22.96
N LEU A 49 -11.75 -16.35 -21.70
CA LEU A 49 -11.04 -15.70 -20.63
C LEU A 49 -10.03 -16.66 -20.03
N LEU A 50 -8.80 -16.22 -19.88
CA LEU A 50 -7.79 -16.89 -19.09
C LEU A 50 -7.58 -16.09 -17.81
N LYS A 51 -7.85 -16.71 -16.67
CA LYS A 51 -7.50 -16.20 -15.33
C LYS A 51 -6.24 -16.91 -14.86
N VAL A 52 -5.26 -16.15 -14.41
CA VAL A 52 -4.03 -16.67 -13.80
C VAL A 52 -3.93 -16.12 -12.38
N ASP A 53 -3.94 -17.01 -11.41
CA ASP A 53 -3.78 -16.70 -10.00
C ASP A 53 -2.37 -17.07 -9.55
N ILE A 54 -1.71 -16.15 -8.86
CA ILE A 54 -0.42 -16.39 -8.22
C ILE A 54 -0.61 -16.20 -6.72
N LEU A 55 -0.38 -17.27 -5.96
CA LEU A 55 -0.51 -17.28 -4.52
C LEU A 55 0.86 -17.36 -3.87
N ALA A 56 1.20 -16.35 -3.06
CA ALA A 56 2.40 -16.39 -2.24
C ALA A 56 2.17 -17.25 -0.99
N LYS A 57 3.23 -17.88 -0.49
CA LYS A 57 3.18 -18.65 0.74
C LYS A 57 2.89 -17.74 1.93
N ASP A 58 1.86 -18.06 2.70
CA ASP A 58 1.56 -17.40 3.95
C ASP A 58 2.70 -17.61 4.97
N ARG A 59 3.10 -16.54 5.64
CA ARG A 59 4.01 -16.60 6.78
C ARG A 59 3.26 -16.32 8.08
N LYS A 60 3.61 -17.04 9.12
CA LYS A 60 3.07 -16.77 10.46
C LYS A 60 3.54 -15.41 10.95
N SER A 61 2.72 -14.72 11.73
CA SER A 61 3.04 -13.39 12.28
C SER A 61 4.37 -13.34 13.02
N GLU A 62 4.72 -14.44 13.68
CA GLU A 62 5.98 -14.61 14.44
C GLU A 62 7.22 -14.67 13.54
N GLU A 63 7.05 -15.10 12.27
CA GLU A 63 8.12 -15.20 11.27
C GLU A 63 8.33 -13.88 10.51
N LEU A 64 7.49 -12.86 10.77
CA LEU A 64 7.59 -11.58 10.10
C LEU A 64 8.76 -10.79 10.67
N PRO A 65 9.59 -10.16 9.80
CA PRO A 65 10.62 -9.24 10.27
C PRO A 65 10.00 -8.10 11.07
N ALA A 66 10.79 -7.47 11.93
CA ALA A 66 10.37 -6.27 12.63
C ALA A 66 10.11 -5.13 11.66
N SER A 67 9.12 -4.29 11.97
CA SER A 67 8.66 -3.22 11.10
C SER A 67 8.92 -1.86 11.74
N ASN A 68 9.41 -0.92 10.96
CA ASN A 68 9.50 0.50 11.29
C ASN A 68 8.52 1.25 10.40
N LEU A 69 7.41 1.66 10.97
CA LEU A 69 6.30 2.31 10.28
C LEU A 69 6.25 3.79 10.65
N VAL A 70 6.29 4.65 9.64
CA VAL A 70 6.13 6.09 9.84
C VAL A 70 4.87 6.53 9.13
N PHE A 71 3.90 7.02 9.89
CA PHE A 71 2.70 7.62 9.32
C PHE A 71 2.95 9.10 9.07
N LEU A 72 2.77 9.51 7.82
CA LEU A 72 2.73 10.90 7.40
C LEU A 72 1.27 11.24 7.10
N ILE A 73 0.64 12.01 7.98
CA ILE A 73 -0.80 12.23 7.96
C ILE A 73 -1.10 13.66 7.61
N ASP A 74 -1.93 13.85 6.59
CA ASP A 74 -2.56 15.10 6.29
C ASP A 74 -3.50 15.50 7.42
N THR A 75 -3.28 16.69 7.96
CA THR A 75 -4.14 17.30 8.98
C THR A 75 -4.64 18.67 8.53
N SER A 76 -4.70 18.92 7.23
CA SER A 76 -5.29 20.13 6.67
C SER A 76 -6.79 20.23 6.93
N GLY A 77 -7.36 21.42 6.81
CA GLY A 77 -8.78 21.67 7.09
C GLY A 77 -9.75 20.82 6.25
N SER A 78 -9.33 20.34 5.07
CA SER A 78 -10.12 19.42 4.26
C SER A 78 -10.32 18.06 4.94
N MET A 79 -9.41 17.64 5.82
CA MET A 79 -9.42 16.36 6.52
C MET A 79 -10.44 16.24 7.67
N ILE A 80 -11.26 17.27 7.92
CA ILE A 80 -12.15 17.36 9.09
C ILE A 80 -13.34 16.37 9.05
N SER A 81 -13.75 15.88 7.87
CA SER A 81 -14.92 15.00 7.76
C SER A 81 -14.66 13.61 8.35
N ASP A 82 -15.74 12.96 8.80
CA ASP A 82 -15.71 11.62 9.43
C ASP A 82 -15.07 10.54 8.53
N GLU A 83 -15.13 10.73 7.22
CA GLU A 83 -14.61 9.82 6.20
C GLU A 83 -13.10 10.04 5.91
N ARG A 84 -12.45 10.96 6.61
CA ARG A 84 -11.05 11.35 6.41
C ARG A 84 -10.22 11.16 7.66
N LEU A 85 -9.84 12.23 8.38
CA LEU A 85 -8.97 12.10 9.56
C LEU A 85 -9.56 11.19 10.64
N PRO A 86 -10.84 11.27 11.03
CA PRO A 86 -11.42 10.34 12.01
C PRO A 86 -11.39 8.88 11.55
N LEU A 87 -11.57 8.62 10.25
CA LEU A 87 -11.42 7.27 9.69
C LEU A 87 -9.98 6.78 9.79
N ILE A 88 -8.99 7.63 9.47
CA ILE A 88 -7.56 7.31 9.61
C ILE A 88 -7.23 7.04 11.08
N GLN A 89 -7.66 7.87 12.03
CA GLN A 89 -7.44 7.66 13.46
C GLN A 89 -7.98 6.31 13.93
N SER A 90 -9.22 5.99 13.55
CA SER A 90 -9.85 4.72 13.87
C SER A 90 -9.10 3.53 13.27
N SER A 91 -8.62 3.69 12.04
CA SER A 91 -7.84 2.69 11.31
C SER A 91 -6.47 2.44 11.96
N LEU A 92 -5.78 3.51 12.36
CA LEU A 92 -4.50 3.43 13.06
C LEU A 92 -4.64 2.73 14.42
N LYS A 93 -5.71 2.99 15.17
CA LYS A 93 -5.98 2.29 16.43
C LYS A 93 -6.16 0.78 16.25
N LEU A 94 -6.74 0.34 15.13
CA LEU A 94 -6.80 -1.08 14.79
C LEU A 94 -5.39 -1.65 14.53
N LEU A 95 -4.57 -0.93 13.76
CA LEU A 95 -3.18 -1.34 13.50
C LEU A 95 -2.36 -1.41 14.80
N VAL A 96 -2.51 -0.43 15.70
CA VAL A 96 -1.79 -0.38 16.98
C VAL A 96 -2.01 -1.64 17.80
N LYS A 97 -3.20 -2.27 17.77
CA LYS A 97 -3.47 -3.53 18.49
C LYS A 97 -2.54 -4.65 18.03
N GLU A 98 -2.15 -4.64 16.76
CA GLU A 98 -1.37 -5.68 16.10
C GLU A 98 0.16 -5.45 16.17
N LEU A 99 0.61 -4.24 16.55
CA LEU A 99 2.05 -3.95 16.68
C LEU A 99 2.67 -4.83 17.76
N ARG A 100 3.89 -5.31 17.48
CA ARG A 100 4.70 -6.09 18.40
C ARG A 100 5.73 -5.19 19.10
N GLU A 101 6.32 -5.64 20.17
CA GLU A 101 7.37 -4.92 20.89
C GLU A 101 8.56 -4.54 20.00
N GLN A 102 8.89 -5.42 19.05
CA GLN A 102 10.00 -5.24 18.10
C GLN A 102 9.69 -4.30 16.95
N ASP A 103 8.43 -3.91 16.77
CA ASP A 103 8.03 -2.96 15.73
C ASP A 103 8.18 -1.52 16.28
N ASN A 104 8.60 -0.60 15.40
CA ASN A 104 8.66 0.84 15.69
C ASN A 104 7.54 1.57 14.95
N ILE A 105 7.03 2.62 15.58
CA ILE A 105 6.04 3.51 14.98
C ILE A 105 6.42 4.98 15.24
N ALA A 106 6.21 5.83 14.24
CA ALA A 106 6.27 7.29 14.37
C ALA A 106 5.07 7.91 13.66
N ILE A 107 4.64 9.08 14.10
CA ILE A 107 3.57 9.86 13.47
C ILE A 107 4.09 11.26 13.20
N VAL A 108 4.04 11.66 11.94
CA VAL A 108 4.33 13.00 11.45
C VAL A 108 3.06 13.54 10.84
N THR A 109 2.71 14.78 11.15
CA THR A 109 1.57 15.47 10.55
C THR A 109 2.06 16.62 9.70
N TYR A 110 1.28 16.95 8.68
CA TYR A 110 1.48 18.14 7.89
C TYR A 110 0.14 18.83 7.60
N ALA A 111 0.19 20.15 7.67
CA ALA A 111 -0.87 21.07 7.29
C ALA A 111 -0.17 22.38 6.84
N GLY A 112 -0.48 23.54 7.44
CA GLY A 112 0.31 24.78 7.26
C GLY A 112 1.77 24.60 7.70
N ASP A 113 1.98 23.86 8.78
CA ASP A 113 3.27 23.44 9.31
C ASP A 113 3.37 21.92 9.38
N SER A 114 4.60 21.42 9.48
CA SER A 114 4.87 19.99 9.69
C SER A 114 5.40 19.75 11.08
N ARG A 115 4.89 18.72 11.78
CA ARG A 115 5.30 18.39 13.15
C ARG A 115 5.42 16.90 13.38
N ILE A 116 6.25 16.54 14.35
CA ILE A 116 6.32 15.17 14.85
C ILE A 116 5.26 15.04 15.96
N ALA A 117 4.14 14.40 15.66
CA ALA A 117 3.09 14.12 16.65
C ALA A 117 3.50 12.98 17.58
N LEU A 118 4.27 11.99 17.06
CA LEU A 118 4.86 10.92 17.83
C LEU A 118 6.26 10.62 17.28
N PRO A 119 7.33 10.78 18.08
CA PRO A 119 8.66 10.33 17.67
C PRO A 119 8.69 8.80 17.55
N SER A 120 9.71 8.25 16.87
CA SER A 120 9.83 6.79 16.71
C SER A 120 9.98 6.10 18.08
N ILE A 121 8.98 5.27 18.41
CA ILE A 121 8.93 4.47 19.65
C ILE A 121 8.54 3.03 19.35
N SER A 122 8.80 2.12 20.31
CA SER A 122 8.39 0.72 20.20
C SER A 122 6.86 0.57 20.20
N GLY A 123 6.37 -0.39 19.41
CA GLY A 123 4.96 -0.78 19.34
C GLY A 123 4.38 -1.32 20.67
N SER A 124 5.21 -1.56 21.69
CA SER A 124 4.75 -1.91 23.03
C SER A 124 4.10 -0.74 23.79
N HIS A 125 4.40 0.51 23.41
CA HIS A 125 3.88 1.73 24.05
C HIS A 125 2.47 2.10 23.56
N LYS A 126 1.55 1.13 23.58
CA LYS A 126 0.20 1.25 23.01
C LYS A 126 -0.58 2.47 23.53
N ALA A 127 -0.46 2.78 24.83
CA ALA A 127 -1.18 3.90 25.44
C ALA A 127 -0.69 5.24 24.88
N GLU A 128 0.62 5.44 24.76
CA GLU A 128 1.23 6.66 24.25
C GLU A 128 0.93 6.84 22.75
N ILE A 129 0.98 5.74 21.98
CA ILE A 129 0.65 5.74 20.55
C ILE A 129 -0.82 6.14 20.36
N ASN A 130 -1.75 5.52 21.12
CA ASN A 130 -3.17 5.86 21.01
C ASN A 130 -3.44 7.31 21.45
N ALA A 131 -2.79 7.81 22.50
CA ALA A 131 -2.93 9.21 22.92
C ALA A 131 -2.46 10.19 21.83
N ALA A 132 -1.36 9.89 21.14
CA ALA A 132 -0.89 10.67 20.01
C ALA A 132 -1.90 10.66 18.85
N ILE A 133 -2.48 9.49 18.52
CA ILE A 133 -3.52 9.38 17.50
C ILE A 133 -4.76 10.18 17.89
N ASP A 134 -5.19 10.13 19.15
CA ASP A 134 -6.36 10.88 19.65
C ASP A 134 -6.15 12.40 19.62
N SER A 135 -4.91 12.86 19.69
CA SER A 135 -4.55 14.28 19.66
C SER A 135 -4.42 14.86 18.26
N LEU A 136 -4.67 14.08 17.21
CA LEU A 136 -4.63 14.59 15.83
C LEU A 136 -5.89 15.39 15.54
N ASP A 137 -5.72 16.64 15.15
CA ASP A 137 -6.80 17.55 14.79
C ASP A 137 -6.58 18.09 13.37
N ALA A 138 -7.67 18.28 12.62
CA ALA A 138 -7.62 18.81 11.26
C ALA A 138 -7.73 20.34 11.30
N GLU A 139 -6.63 21.03 10.97
CA GLU A 139 -6.55 22.50 10.96
C GLU A 139 -5.58 23.01 9.89
N GLY A 140 -5.85 24.22 9.38
CA GLY A 140 -4.90 24.97 8.55
C GLY A 140 -4.88 24.64 7.06
N SER A 141 -3.82 25.09 6.39
CA SER A 141 -3.56 24.91 4.96
C SER A 141 -2.65 23.71 4.71
N THR A 142 -2.45 23.31 3.45
CA THR A 142 -1.65 22.15 3.11
C THR A 142 -0.23 22.54 2.69
N ASN A 143 0.80 22.02 3.39
CA ASN A 143 2.21 22.11 3.01
C ASN A 143 2.93 20.77 3.27
N GLY A 144 2.86 19.84 2.33
CA GLY A 144 3.32 18.46 2.52
C GLY A 144 4.82 18.21 2.37
N GLY A 145 5.61 19.14 1.76
CA GLY A 145 7.02 18.88 1.45
C GLY A 145 7.92 18.71 2.66
N ALA A 146 7.81 19.62 3.62
CA ALA A 146 8.54 19.52 4.88
C ALA A 146 8.13 18.29 5.70
N GLY A 147 6.84 17.90 5.61
CA GLY A 147 6.32 16.70 6.25
C GLY A 147 6.98 15.43 5.72
N LEU A 148 7.16 15.33 4.41
CA LEU A 148 7.79 14.17 3.78
C LEU A 148 9.26 14.03 4.20
N GLU A 149 10.03 15.12 4.21
CA GLU A 149 11.40 15.10 4.71
C GLU A 149 11.47 14.69 6.18
N MET A 150 10.58 15.22 7.01
CA MET A 150 10.49 14.87 8.43
C MET A 150 10.12 13.39 8.63
N ALA A 151 9.22 12.85 7.81
CA ALA A 151 8.87 11.44 7.84
C ALA A 151 10.08 10.54 7.51
N TYR A 152 10.86 10.90 6.49
CA TYR A 152 12.11 10.17 6.18
C TYR A 152 13.14 10.28 7.30
N GLN A 153 13.26 11.43 7.98
CA GLN A 153 14.13 11.57 9.14
C GLN A 153 13.69 10.65 10.29
N GLN A 154 12.38 10.51 10.55
CA GLN A 154 11.86 9.58 11.55
C GLN A 154 12.08 8.13 11.11
N ALA A 155 11.89 7.81 9.83
CA ALA A 155 12.17 6.49 9.29
C ALA A 155 13.65 6.09 9.44
N ALA A 156 14.55 7.04 9.24
CA ALA A 156 15.99 6.82 9.46
C ALA A 156 16.35 6.60 10.94
N LYS A 157 15.70 7.33 11.87
CA LYS A 157 15.90 7.15 13.32
C LYS A 157 15.47 5.78 13.83
N GLY A 158 14.31 5.30 13.33
CA GLY A 158 13.75 3.99 13.69
C GLY A 158 14.22 2.85 12.78
N PHE A 159 15.20 3.06 11.89
CA PHE A 159 15.59 2.11 10.85
C PHE A 159 15.99 0.75 11.40
N ILE A 160 15.36 -0.30 10.90
CA ILE A 160 15.61 -1.69 11.29
C ILE A 160 16.33 -2.40 10.15
N LYS A 161 17.60 -2.74 10.36
CA LYS A 161 18.39 -3.48 9.37
C LYS A 161 17.83 -4.90 9.19
N GLY A 162 17.48 -5.25 7.94
CA GLY A 162 16.85 -6.53 7.63
C GLY A 162 15.35 -6.59 8.00
N GLY A 163 14.82 -5.50 8.56
CA GLY A 163 13.40 -5.31 8.81
C GLY A 163 12.69 -4.59 7.67
N ILE A 164 11.45 -4.24 7.91
CA ILE A 164 10.60 -3.50 7.00
C ILE A 164 10.61 -2.04 7.42
N ASN A 165 11.05 -1.13 6.55
CA ASN A 165 11.07 0.30 6.82
C ASN A 165 10.15 0.99 5.82
N ARG A 166 9.03 1.55 6.29
CA ARG A 166 7.99 2.08 5.41
C ARG A 166 7.36 3.36 5.94
N ILE A 167 7.18 4.30 5.03
CA ILE A 167 6.34 5.48 5.24
C ILE A 167 4.97 5.21 4.63
N LEU A 168 3.93 5.65 5.33
CA LEU A 168 2.53 5.56 4.94
C LEU A 168 1.98 6.98 4.90
N LEU A 169 1.84 7.51 3.69
CA LEU A 169 1.27 8.84 3.46
C LEU A 169 -0.26 8.72 3.37
N ALA A 170 -0.97 9.32 4.31
CA ALA A 170 -2.42 9.38 4.35
C ALA A 170 -2.91 10.80 4.04
N THR A 171 -3.73 10.95 2.99
CA THR A 171 -4.24 12.25 2.52
C THR A 171 -5.56 12.08 1.75
N ASP A 172 -6.32 13.15 1.65
CA ASP A 172 -7.50 13.24 0.78
C ASP A 172 -7.17 13.59 -0.68
N GLY A 173 -5.89 13.59 -1.03
CA GLY A 173 -5.38 13.79 -2.40
C GLY A 173 -4.91 15.19 -2.72
N ASP A 174 -5.11 16.14 -1.83
CA ASP A 174 -4.61 17.51 -1.98
C ASP A 174 -3.17 17.61 -1.41
N PHE A 175 -2.29 16.73 -1.91
CA PHE A 175 -0.88 16.73 -1.53
C PHE A 175 -0.13 17.88 -2.20
N ASN A 176 -0.42 19.10 -1.72
CA ASN A 176 0.23 20.31 -2.19
C ASN A 176 1.53 20.51 -1.39
N VAL A 177 2.64 20.16 -1.99
CA VAL A 177 3.91 19.93 -1.29
C VAL A 177 4.68 21.23 -1.04
N GLY A 178 4.15 22.39 -1.46
CA GLY A 178 4.92 23.64 -1.41
C GLY A 178 6.20 23.61 -2.28
N ILE A 179 6.45 22.51 -2.96
CA ILE A 179 7.46 22.33 -4.00
C ILE A 179 6.69 22.38 -5.31
N ASP A 180 6.87 23.42 -6.08
CA ASP A 180 6.11 23.71 -7.30
C ASP A 180 6.28 22.66 -8.43
N ASP A 181 7.06 21.59 -8.20
CA ASP A 181 7.33 20.58 -9.20
C ASP A 181 7.16 19.13 -8.67
N PRO A 182 6.19 18.36 -9.19
CA PRO A 182 6.02 16.93 -8.90
C PRO A 182 7.29 16.09 -9.10
N LYS A 183 8.17 16.48 -10.01
CA LYS A 183 9.45 15.80 -10.27
C LYS A 183 10.42 15.90 -9.10
N SER A 184 10.35 16.97 -8.32
CA SER A 184 11.18 17.14 -7.13
C SER A 184 10.80 16.14 -6.03
N ILE A 185 9.51 15.88 -5.85
CA ILE A 185 9.00 14.86 -4.92
C ILE A 185 9.46 13.47 -5.38
N GLU A 186 9.25 13.16 -6.65
CA GLU A 186 9.67 11.87 -7.21
C GLU A 186 11.18 11.65 -7.03
N SER A 187 11.98 12.68 -7.28
CA SER A 187 13.44 12.62 -7.12
C SER A 187 13.84 12.38 -5.66
N MET A 188 13.16 13.04 -4.71
CA MET A 188 13.37 12.83 -3.27
C MET A 188 13.01 11.39 -2.89
N VAL A 189 11.80 10.95 -3.23
CA VAL A 189 11.30 9.61 -2.92
C VAL A 189 12.22 8.53 -3.52
N LYS A 190 12.65 8.72 -4.78
CA LYS A 190 13.57 7.80 -5.45
C LYS A 190 14.92 7.70 -4.73
N LYS A 191 15.49 8.83 -4.33
CA LYS A 191 16.73 8.87 -3.57
C LYS A 191 16.59 8.16 -2.21
N GLN A 192 15.49 8.41 -1.52
CA GLN A 192 15.25 7.81 -0.20
C GLN A 192 14.95 6.31 -0.29
N ARG A 193 14.32 5.84 -1.36
CA ARG A 193 14.15 4.40 -1.62
C ARG A 193 15.47 3.64 -1.65
N GLU A 194 16.54 4.26 -2.12
CA GLU A 194 17.89 3.65 -2.14
C GLU A 194 18.43 3.41 -0.73
N SER A 195 17.95 4.14 0.27
CA SER A 195 18.26 3.91 1.69
C SER A 195 17.55 2.70 2.30
N GLY A 196 16.61 2.09 1.57
CA GLY A 196 15.82 0.95 2.03
C GLY A 196 14.51 1.32 2.72
N VAL A 197 14.09 2.60 2.66
CA VAL A 197 12.78 3.06 3.15
C VAL A 197 11.82 3.14 1.97
N THR A 198 10.72 2.38 2.03
CA THR A 198 9.66 2.40 1.02
C THR A 198 8.56 3.38 1.40
N LEU A 199 7.76 3.83 0.42
CA LEU A 199 6.66 4.75 0.65
C LEU A 199 5.38 4.23 -0.01
N SER A 200 4.34 4.02 0.80
CA SER A 200 2.98 3.70 0.35
C SER A 200 2.06 4.88 0.58
N THR A 201 1.00 4.96 -0.20
CA THR A 201 0.01 6.03 -0.11
C THR A 201 -1.37 5.48 0.21
N LEU A 202 -2.07 6.16 1.11
CA LEU A 202 -3.43 5.87 1.55
C LEU A 202 -4.34 7.05 1.22
N GLY A 203 -5.25 6.85 0.29
CA GLY A 203 -6.25 7.84 -0.06
C GLY A 203 -7.50 7.72 0.80
N VAL A 204 -8.09 8.86 1.17
CA VAL A 204 -9.37 8.94 1.90
C VAL A 204 -10.24 10.04 1.31
N GLY A 205 -11.56 9.97 1.55
CA GLY A 205 -12.51 10.96 1.07
C GLY A 205 -12.90 10.80 -0.39
N ASP A 206 -13.99 11.41 -0.82
CA ASP A 206 -14.63 11.19 -2.12
C ASP A 206 -14.48 12.33 -3.13
N SER A 207 -13.90 13.48 -2.71
CA SER A 207 -13.81 14.69 -3.53
C SER A 207 -12.37 15.17 -3.73
N ASN A 208 -12.08 15.70 -4.91
CA ASN A 208 -10.80 16.32 -5.32
C ASN A 208 -9.56 15.43 -5.18
N TYR A 209 -9.71 14.12 -5.19
CA TYR A 209 -8.63 13.19 -5.00
C TYR A 209 -7.74 13.05 -6.25
N ASN A 210 -6.45 13.38 -6.13
CA ASN A 210 -5.47 13.22 -7.20
C ASN A 210 -4.83 11.82 -7.17
N GLU A 211 -5.63 10.81 -7.54
CA GLU A 211 -5.21 9.41 -7.56
C GLU A 211 -3.93 9.18 -8.38
N ALA A 212 -3.84 9.80 -9.56
CA ALA A 212 -2.70 9.60 -10.45
C ALA A 212 -1.37 9.98 -9.80
N MET A 213 -1.35 11.06 -9.00
CA MET A 213 -0.17 11.49 -8.27
C MET A 213 0.16 10.53 -7.12
N MET A 214 -0.84 10.10 -6.36
CA MET A 214 -0.67 9.21 -5.21
C MET A 214 -0.13 7.85 -5.64
N VAL A 215 -0.69 7.31 -6.71
CA VAL A 215 -0.19 6.09 -7.37
C VAL A 215 1.26 6.24 -7.79
N ARG A 216 1.60 7.34 -8.47
CA ARG A 216 2.95 7.58 -8.98
C ARG A 216 3.98 7.72 -7.85
N ILE A 217 3.62 8.40 -6.77
CA ILE A 217 4.49 8.52 -5.59
C ILE A 217 4.73 7.14 -4.96
N ALA A 218 3.69 6.32 -4.82
CA ALA A 218 3.81 4.96 -4.30
C ALA A 218 4.69 4.08 -5.20
N ASP A 219 4.50 4.12 -6.51
CA ASP A 219 5.30 3.37 -7.48
C ASP A 219 6.79 3.76 -7.41
N VAL A 220 7.10 5.07 -7.41
CA VAL A 220 8.47 5.57 -7.27
C VAL A 220 9.06 5.17 -5.91
N GLY A 221 8.24 5.16 -4.87
CA GLY A 221 8.60 4.78 -3.50
C GLY A 221 8.73 3.27 -3.27
N ASN A 222 8.50 2.44 -4.29
CA ASN A 222 8.45 0.97 -4.17
C ASN A 222 7.46 0.51 -3.10
N GLY A 223 6.34 1.20 -3.01
CA GLY A 223 5.22 0.89 -2.12
C GLY A 223 3.94 0.62 -2.90
N ASN A 224 2.82 0.65 -2.19
CA ASN A 224 1.50 0.41 -2.76
C ASN A 224 0.61 1.63 -2.55
N TYR A 225 -0.30 1.85 -3.49
CA TYR A 225 -1.42 2.74 -3.33
C TYR A 225 -2.63 1.94 -2.84
N SER A 226 -3.35 2.48 -1.86
CA SER A 226 -4.63 1.95 -1.40
C SER A 226 -5.58 3.10 -1.11
N TYR A 227 -6.89 2.85 -1.26
CA TYR A 227 -7.94 3.80 -0.96
C TYR A 227 -8.85 3.24 0.14
N ILE A 228 -9.19 4.09 1.11
CA ILE A 228 -9.99 3.72 2.28
C ILE A 228 -11.24 4.60 2.31
N ASP A 229 -12.40 3.98 2.18
CA ASP A 229 -13.72 4.64 2.27
C ASP A 229 -14.50 4.22 3.52
N THR A 230 -14.13 3.09 4.10
CA THR A 230 -14.79 2.52 5.27
C THR A 230 -13.78 1.94 6.26
N LEU A 231 -14.19 1.80 7.52
CA LEU A 231 -13.38 1.14 8.55
C LEU A 231 -13.10 -0.34 8.20
N SER A 232 -14.02 -1.00 7.51
CA SER A 232 -13.85 -2.38 7.04
C SER A 232 -12.74 -2.48 5.98
N GLU A 233 -12.71 -1.55 5.02
CA GLU A 233 -11.65 -1.48 4.01
C GLU A 233 -10.31 -1.09 4.67
N ALA A 234 -10.33 -0.15 5.61
CA ALA A 234 -9.15 0.21 6.39
C ALA A 234 -8.57 -1.00 7.14
N GLN A 235 -9.42 -1.79 7.77
CA GLN A 235 -9.00 -3.01 8.46
C GLN A 235 -8.37 -4.02 7.49
N LYS A 236 -8.96 -4.18 6.31
CA LYS A 236 -8.41 -5.04 5.25
C LYS A 236 -7.05 -4.53 4.77
N VAL A 237 -6.95 -3.24 4.43
CA VAL A 237 -5.73 -2.63 3.92
C VAL A 237 -4.62 -2.63 4.98
N LEU A 238 -4.90 -2.13 6.18
CA LEU A 238 -3.86 -1.97 7.21
C LEU A 238 -3.49 -3.29 7.90
N ASN A 239 -4.42 -4.19 8.13
CA ASN A 239 -4.13 -5.42 8.85
C ASN A 239 -3.79 -6.60 7.95
N SER A 240 -4.45 -6.76 6.81
CA SER A 240 -4.20 -7.90 5.92
C SER A 240 -3.26 -7.56 4.79
N GLU A 241 -3.54 -6.51 4.02
CA GLU A 241 -2.74 -6.17 2.85
C GLU A 241 -1.39 -5.58 3.22
N MET A 242 -1.31 -4.74 4.27
CA MET A 242 -0.04 -4.24 4.75
C MET A 242 0.84 -5.35 5.33
N ARG A 243 0.28 -6.29 6.08
CA ARG A 243 1.03 -7.45 6.55
C ARG A 243 1.52 -8.33 5.40
N GLN A 244 0.70 -8.53 4.38
CA GLN A 244 1.04 -9.34 3.21
C GLN A 244 2.01 -8.61 2.27
N THR A 245 1.82 -7.31 2.04
CA THR A 245 2.67 -6.51 1.15
C THR A 245 3.96 -6.02 1.80
N LEU A 246 4.05 -6.01 3.14
CA LEU A 246 5.28 -5.69 3.87
C LEU A 246 6.39 -6.73 3.63
N ILE A 247 6.03 -7.95 3.23
CA ILE A 247 7.01 -9.01 3.03
C ILE A 247 7.28 -9.17 1.54
N THR A 248 8.48 -8.83 1.13
CA THR A 248 8.96 -9.20 -0.20
C THR A 248 9.17 -10.73 -0.23
N VAL A 249 8.20 -11.45 -0.80
CA VAL A 249 8.27 -12.90 -0.96
C VAL A 249 9.27 -13.29 -2.05
N ALA A 250 9.31 -12.49 -3.12
CA ALA A 250 10.27 -12.62 -4.21
C ALA A 250 10.48 -11.28 -4.89
N LYS A 251 11.67 -11.05 -5.47
CA LYS A 251 12.01 -9.88 -6.28
C LYS A 251 12.06 -10.28 -7.75
N ASP A 252 11.76 -9.33 -8.62
CA ASP A 252 11.86 -9.49 -10.08
C ASP A 252 11.07 -10.70 -10.61
N VAL A 253 9.87 -10.94 -10.05
CA VAL A 253 8.99 -12.01 -10.50
C VAL A 253 8.47 -11.69 -11.89
N LYS A 254 8.66 -12.62 -12.83
CA LYS A 254 8.11 -12.53 -14.19
C LYS A 254 7.21 -13.71 -14.44
N ALA A 255 5.99 -13.45 -14.87
CA ALA A 255 5.08 -14.46 -15.39
C ALA A 255 5.10 -14.40 -16.91
N GLN A 256 5.41 -15.53 -17.54
CA GLN A 256 5.38 -15.66 -19.00
C GLN A 256 4.31 -16.69 -19.37
N ILE A 257 3.43 -16.31 -20.28
CA ILE A 257 2.40 -17.18 -20.82
C ILE A 257 2.71 -17.36 -22.31
N GLU A 258 2.87 -18.60 -22.73
CA GLU A 258 3.08 -18.99 -24.11
C GLU A 258 1.84 -19.70 -24.61
N PHE A 259 1.22 -19.17 -25.67
CA PHE A 259 0.07 -19.75 -26.31
C PHE A 259 0.47 -20.59 -27.51
N ASN A 260 -0.18 -21.72 -27.71
CA ASN A 260 -0.02 -22.48 -28.93
C ASN A 260 -0.69 -21.75 -30.10
N PRO A 261 0.07 -21.30 -31.13
CA PRO A 261 -0.47 -20.51 -32.24
C PRO A 261 -1.47 -21.28 -33.10
N ALA A 262 -1.51 -22.61 -33.00
CA ALA A 262 -2.51 -23.42 -33.70
C ALA A 262 -3.92 -23.26 -33.10
N TRP A 263 -4.03 -22.82 -31.84
CA TRP A 263 -5.30 -22.69 -31.10
C TRP A 263 -5.64 -21.25 -30.72
N VAL A 264 -4.63 -20.40 -30.57
CA VAL A 264 -4.81 -19.01 -30.14
C VAL A 264 -4.26 -18.10 -31.19
N THR A 265 -5.14 -17.43 -31.93
CA THR A 265 -4.78 -16.51 -33.01
C THR A 265 -4.48 -15.10 -32.49
N GLU A 266 -5.07 -14.71 -31.37
CA GLU A 266 -4.92 -13.39 -30.76
C GLU A 266 -5.10 -13.50 -29.24
N SER A 267 -4.29 -12.79 -28.47
CA SER A 267 -4.50 -12.61 -27.04
C SER A 267 -4.33 -11.16 -26.66
N VAL A 268 -5.15 -10.69 -25.70
CA VAL A 268 -5.06 -9.37 -25.10
C VAL A 268 -4.96 -9.51 -23.60
N SER A 269 -4.07 -8.73 -22.99
CA SER A 269 -3.93 -8.66 -21.53
C SER A 269 -4.46 -7.33 -21.04
N TYR A 270 -5.29 -7.36 -20.01
CA TYR A 270 -5.82 -6.17 -19.35
C TYR A 270 -5.02 -5.82 -18.10
N THR A 271 -3.70 -5.77 -18.23
CA THR A 271 -2.84 -5.38 -17.11
C THR A 271 -2.63 -3.87 -16.99
N HIS A 272 -3.01 -3.09 -18.00
CA HIS A 272 -3.01 -1.63 -17.97
C HIS A 272 -4.04 -1.07 -18.94
N LEU A 273 -4.53 0.15 -18.66
CA LEU A 273 -5.34 1.03 -19.50
C LEU A 273 -4.61 1.46 -20.79
N THR A 274 -4.01 0.57 -21.51
CA THR A 274 -3.59 0.83 -22.88
C THR A 274 -4.62 0.24 -23.80
N LEU A 275 -5.13 1.07 -24.69
CA LEU A 275 -5.89 0.65 -25.85
C LEU A 275 -5.23 -0.59 -26.47
N PRO A 276 -5.99 -1.58 -26.96
CA PRO A 276 -5.42 -2.76 -27.58
C PRO A 276 -4.46 -2.34 -28.69
N THR A 277 -3.19 -2.46 -28.44
CA THR A 277 -2.19 -2.39 -29.48
C THR A 277 -2.37 -3.62 -30.34
N LYS A 278 -2.86 -3.43 -31.55
CA LYS A 278 -2.80 -4.47 -32.58
C LYS A 278 -1.34 -4.90 -32.72
N ALA A 279 -1.08 -6.15 -32.43
CA ALA A 279 0.16 -6.79 -32.81
C ALA A 279 0.19 -6.92 -34.34
#